data_42d81b3d83a0fe980543c62cb8b61a30
#
_entry.id   42d81b3d83a0fe980543c62cb8b61a30
#
_cell.length_a   1.000
_cell.length_b   1.000
_cell.length_c   1.000
_cell.angle_alpha   90.00
_cell.angle_beta   90.00
_cell.angle_gamma   90.00
#
_symmetry.space_group_name_H-M   'P 1'
#
loop_
_entity.id
_entity.type
_entity.pdbx_description
1 polymer ?
#
loop_
_entity_poly.entity_id
_entity_poly.type
_entity_poly.pdbx_seq_one_letter_code
_entity_poly.pdbx_strand_id
1 'polypeptide(L)'
;MPQGDARRLPPRAYRAGGVWPEAVMEEHHGARVAQAVAARLKAALEQRGWSVAQLSRESGVARYTIAKALAGEAWPDLLTIANLEKALDCDLWPGRNV
;
A
#
# COMPACT_ATOMS: atom_id res chain seq x y z
N MET A 1 -21.91 1.76 14.91
CA MET A 1 -21.01 0.95 14.09
C MET A 1 -19.61 0.93 14.64
N PRO A 2 -19.09 -0.23 14.96
CA PRO A 2 -17.73 -0.32 15.50
C PRO A 2 -16.70 0.20 14.48
N GLN A 3 -15.75 0.95 14.98
CA GLN A 3 -14.69 1.53 14.15
C GLN A 3 -13.86 0.45 13.44
N GLY A 4 -13.67 -0.68 14.10
CA GLY A 4 -12.85 -1.76 13.57
C GLY A 4 -13.41 -2.41 12.31
N ASP A 5 -14.70 -2.26 12.05
CA ASP A 5 -15.34 -2.94 10.94
C ASP A 5 -14.76 -2.55 9.59
N ALA A 6 -14.35 -1.27 9.44
CA ALA A 6 -13.74 -0.80 8.20
C ALA A 6 -12.40 -1.49 7.92
N ARG A 7 -11.77 -2.10 8.93
CA ARG A 7 -10.46 -2.74 8.82
C ARG A 7 -10.50 -4.25 9.01
N ARG A 8 -11.70 -4.84 9.09
CA ARG A 8 -11.82 -6.28 9.29
C ARG A 8 -11.25 -7.08 8.14
N LEU A 9 -11.50 -6.59 6.93
CA LEU A 9 -11.01 -7.23 5.74
C LEU A 9 -9.80 -6.47 5.22
N PRO A 10 -8.82 -7.17 4.64
CA PRO A 10 -7.68 -6.50 4.03
C PRO A 10 -8.11 -5.74 2.76
N PRO A 11 -7.31 -4.74 2.33
CA PRO A 11 -7.67 -3.96 1.14
C PRO A 11 -8.00 -4.80 -0.09
N ARG A 12 -7.25 -5.86 -0.35
CA ARG A 12 -7.45 -6.69 -1.54
C ARG A 12 -8.77 -7.44 -1.55
N ALA A 13 -9.41 -7.59 -0.39
CA ALA A 13 -10.71 -8.27 -0.29
C ALA A 13 -11.82 -7.46 -0.96
N TYR A 14 -11.59 -6.19 -1.21
CA TYR A 14 -12.56 -5.30 -1.86
C TYR A 14 -12.39 -5.21 -3.37
N ARG A 15 -11.60 -6.09 -3.98
CA ARG A 15 -11.52 -6.11 -5.44
C ARG A 15 -12.78 -6.75 -6.03
N ALA A 16 -13.27 -6.12 -7.08
CA ALA A 16 -14.38 -6.63 -7.86
C ALA A 16 -13.89 -7.61 -8.93
N GLY A 17 -12.65 -7.43 -9.40
CA GLY A 17 -12.06 -8.32 -10.38
C GLY A 17 -10.61 -7.95 -10.64
N GLY A 18 -9.88 -8.85 -11.29
CA GLY A 18 -8.48 -8.63 -11.62
C GLY A 18 -7.52 -9.03 -10.51
N VAL A 19 -6.27 -8.71 -10.69
CA VAL A 19 -5.17 -9.09 -9.80
C VAL A 19 -4.62 -7.86 -9.12
N TRP A 20 -4.52 -7.90 -7.80
CA TRP A 20 -3.93 -6.82 -7.01
C TRP A 20 -2.48 -6.59 -7.44
N PRO A 21 -1.96 -5.34 -7.54
CA PRO A 21 -2.65 -4.09 -7.20
C PRO A 21 -3.41 -3.42 -8.36
N GLU A 22 -3.38 -4.00 -9.56
CA GLU A 22 -4.05 -3.42 -10.74
C GLU A 22 -5.53 -3.81 -10.83
N ALA A 23 -6.08 -4.38 -9.77
CA ALA A 23 -7.45 -4.86 -9.73
C ALA A 23 -8.48 -3.75 -9.85
N VAL A 24 -9.67 -4.12 -10.33
CA VAL A 24 -10.84 -3.25 -10.27
C VAL A 24 -11.43 -3.37 -8.87
N MET A 25 -11.62 -2.23 -8.20
CA MET A 25 -12.07 -2.22 -6.81
C MET A 25 -13.56 -1.92 -6.71
N GLU A 26 -14.19 -2.48 -5.67
CA GLU A 26 -15.56 -2.14 -5.30
C GLU A 26 -15.63 -0.69 -4.80
N GLU A 27 -16.86 -0.24 -4.54
CA GLU A 27 -17.11 1.08 -3.96
C GLU A 27 -16.63 1.15 -2.51
N HIS A 28 -15.32 1.28 -2.34
CA HIS A 28 -14.69 1.39 -1.03
C HIS A 28 -13.50 2.32 -1.17
N HIS A 29 -13.69 3.58 -0.79
CA HIS A 29 -12.67 4.61 -0.99
C HIS A 29 -11.33 4.24 -0.36
N GLY A 30 -11.35 3.78 0.90
CA GLY A 30 -10.11 3.40 1.59
C GLY A 30 -9.34 2.30 0.86
N ALA A 31 -10.06 1.32 0.32
CA ALA A 31 -9.41 0.23 -0.43
C ALA A 31 -8.79 0.75 -1.72
N ARG A 32 -9.41 1.73 -2.37
CA ARG A 32 -8.83 2.37 -3.55
C ARG A 32 -7.58 3.15 -3.22
N VAL A 33 -7.56 3.81 -2.05
CA VAL A 33 -6.36 4.50 -1.57
C VAL A 33 -5.23 3.49 -1.33
N ALA A 34 -5.52 2.39 -0.64
CA ALA A 34 -4.53 1.34 -0.38
C ALA A 34 -4.02 0.71 -1.67
N GLN A 35 -4.89 0.53 -2.66
CA GLN A 35 -4.51 0.04 -3.98
C GLN A 35 -3.53 0.98 -4.66
N ALA A 36 -3.82 2.28 -4.63
CA ALA A 36 -2.95 3.28 -5.25
C ALA A 36 -1.58 3.30 -4.56
N VAL A 37 -1.55 3.22 -3.23
CA VAL A 37 -0.29 3.13 -2.49
C VAL A 37 0.51 1.90 -2.91
N ALA A 38 -0.14 0.73 -2.99
CA ALA A 38 0.53 -0.51 -3.37
C ALA A 38 1.08 -0.44 -4.80
N ALA A 39 0.31 0.12 -5.72
CA ALA A 39 0.74 0.25 -7.11
C ALA A 39 1.93 1.20 -7.24
N ARG A 40 1.90 2.33 -6.55
CA ARG A 40 3.00 3.29 -6.55
C ARG A 40 4.24 2.73 -5.89
N LEU A 41 4.07 2.00 -4.81
CA LEU A 41 5.17 1.35 -4.10
C LEU A 41 5.85 0.32 -5.00
N LYS A 42 5.06 -0.52 -5.66
CA LYS A 42 5.59 -1.50 -6.62
C LYS A 42 6.38 -0.81 -7.73
N ALA A 43 5.81 0.23 -8.32
CA ALA A 43 6.46 0.97 -9.40
C ALA A 43 7.77 1.61 -8.95
N ALA A 44 7.79 2.20 -7.74
CA ALA A 44 8.98 2.84 -7.20
C ALA A 44 10.11 1.84 -6.98
N LEU A 45 9.79 0.65 -6.46
CA LEU A 45 10.78 -0.40 -6.28
C LEU A 45 11.35 -0.85 -7.62
N GLU A 46 10.48 -1.03 -8.62
CA GLU A 46 10.91 -1.43 -9.96
C GLU A 46 11.82 -0.39 -10.59
N GLN A 47 11.46 0.88 -10.48
CA GLN A 47 12.26 1.97 -11.03
C GLN A 47 13.65 2.07 -10.41
N ARG A 48 13.74 1.82 -9.12
CA ARG A 48 15.01 1.89 -8.40
C ARG A 48 15.80 0.59 -8.45
N GLY A 49 15.18 -0.49 -8.87
CA GLY A 49 15.81 -1.80 -8.81
C GLY A 49 16.04 -2.26 -7.38
N TRP A 50 15.18 -1.82 -6.44
CA TRP A 50 15.30 -2.18 -5.03
C TRP A 50 14.43 -3.38 -4.70
N SER A 51 14.95 -4.24 -3.84
CA SER A 51 14.17 -5.30 -3.21
C SER A 51 13.43 -4.74 -1.99
N VAL A 52 12.49 -5.52 -1.47
CA VAL A 52 11.83 -5.20 -0.20
C VAL A 52 12.87 -5.08 0.92
N ALA A 53 13.89 -5.95 0.91
CA ALA A 53 14.95 -5.90 1.91
C ALA A 53 15.73 -4.57 1.86
N GLN A 54 16.02 -4.08 0.64
CA GLN A 54 16.70 -2.80 0.48
C GLN A 54 15.83 -1.67 1.01
N LEU A 55 14.56 -1.64 0.64
CA LEU A 55 13.65 -0.61 1.14
C LEU A 55 13.52 -0.65 2.65
N SER A 56 13.48 -1.85 3.23
CA SER A 56 13.43 -1.99 4.68
C SER A 56 14.64 -1.33 5.34
N ARG A 57 15.82 -1.56 4.80
CA ARG A 57 17.05 -0.94 5.32
C ARG A 57 17.03 0.57 5.19
N GLU A 58 16.56 1.08 4.06
CA GLU A 58 16.56 2.52 3.79
C GLU A 58 15.49 3.26 4.58
N SER A 59 14.36 2.62 4.84
CA SER A 59 13.21 3.27 5.47
C SER A 59 13.08 3.01 6.96
N GLY A 60 13.69 1.94 7.46
CA GLY A 60 13.48 1.49 8.83
C GLY A 60 12.15 0.76 9.03
N VAL A 61 11.38 0.53 7.96
CA VAL A 61 10.12 -0.21 8.04
C VAL A 61 10.41 -1.71 7.87
N ALA A 62 9.80 -2.53 8.71
CA ALA A 62 10.01 -3.98 8.68
C ALA A 62 9.61 -4.56 7.31
N ARG A 63 10.38 -5.54 6.83
CA ARG A 63 10.09 -6.21 5.55
C ARG A 63 8.68 -6.77 5.51
N TYR A 64 8.26 -7.38 6.61
CA TYR A 64 6.92 -7.95 6.73
C TYR A 64 5.83 -6.90 6.48
N THR A 65 6.01 -5.70 7.05
CA THR A 65 5.07 -4.60 6.89
C THR A 65 5.01 -4.13 5.43
N ILE A 66 6.16 -4.01 4.78
CA ILE A 66 6.25 -3.62 3.36
C ILE A 66 5.58 -4.67 2.48
N ALA A 67 5.89 -5.95 2.72
CA ALA A 67 5.33 -7.04 1.93
C ALA A 67 3.82 -7.10 2.03
N LYS A 68 3.27 -6.89 3.23
CA LYS A 68 1.81 -6.90 3.42
C LYS A 68 1.13 -5.72 2.73
N ALA A 69 1.76 -4.54 2.74
CA ALA A 69 1.22 -3.38 2.02
C ALA A 69 1.20 -3.63 0.51
N LEU A 70 2.29 -4.19 -0.04
CA LEU A 70 2.38 -4.53 -1.46
C LEU A 70 1.31 -5.54 -1.88
N ALA A 71 1.05 -6.53 -1.03
CA ALA A 71 0.10 -7.60 -1.32
C ALA A 71 -1.35 -7.24 -1.05
N GLY A 72 -1.61 -6.06 -0.48
CA GLY A 72 -2.97 -5.68 -0.10
C GLY A 72 -3.52 -6.48 1.06
N GLU A 73 -2.65 -7.02 1.90
CA GLU A 73 -3.03 -7.84 3.05
C GLU A 73 -3.24 -7.04 4.32
N ALA A 74 -2.77 -5.81 4.35
CA ALA A 74 -2.87 -4.95 5.53
C ALA A 74 -3.05 -3.51 5.12
N TRP A 75 -3.63 -2.73 6.02
CA TRP A 75 -3.77 -1.28 5.87
C TRP A 75 -2.52 -0.62 6.42
N PRO A 76 -1.70 0.03 5.59
CA PRO A 76 -0.52 0.71 6.11
C PRO A 76 -0.93 1.95 6.92
N ASP A 77 -0.23 2.21 8.01
CA ASP A 77 -0.49 3.40 8.81
C ASP A 77 0.28 4.60 8.27
N LEU A 78 -0.01 5.78 8.83
CA LEU A 78 0.61 7.02 8.38
C LEU A 78 2.13 7.02 8.55
N LEU A 79 2.61 6.49 9.66
CA LEU A 79 4.05 6.45 9.91
C LEU A 79 4.76 5.60 8.88
N THR A 80 4.19 4.45 8.55
CA THR A 80 4.73 3.58 7.51
C THR A 80 4.79 4.30 6.17
N ILE A 81 3.69 4.93 5.76
CA ILE A 81 3.62 5.67 4.49
C ILE A 81 4.67 6.77 4.46
N ALA A 82 4.75 7.57 5.54
CA ALA A 82 5.69 8.68 5.60
C ALA A 82 7.15 8.22 5.46
N ASN A 83 7.51 7.15 6.15
CA ASN A 83 8.87 6.64 6.11
C ASN A 83 9.22 6.03 4.76
N LEU A 84 8.27 5.34 4.12
CA LEU A 84 8.48 4.79 2.79
C LEU A 84 8.62 5.91 1.75
N GLU A 85 7.79 6.94 1.83
CA GLU A 85 7.89 8.10 0.93
C GLU A 85 9.24 8.78 1.04
N LYS A 86 9.71 8.97 2.27
CA LYS A 86 11.00 9.61 2.51
C LYS A 86 12.14 8.79 1.91
N ALA A 87 12.13 7.48 2.13
CA ALA A 87 13.18 6.60 1.63
C ALA A 87 13.18 6.52 0.10
N LEU A 88 12.00 6.53 -0.51
CA LEU A 88 11.85 6.43 -1.96
C LEU A 88 11.89 7.79 -2.66
N ASP A 89 11.85 8.88 -1.91
CA ASP A 89 11.79 10.23 -2.43
C ASP A 89 10.68 10.39 -3.47
N CYS A 90 9.49 9.88 -3.15
CA CYS A 90 8.33 10.00 -4.01
C CYS A 90 7.05 9.89 -3.19
N ASP A 91 5.94 10.36 -3.76
CA ASP A 91 4.64 10.29 -3.10
C ASP A 91 4.01 8.93 -3.32
N LEU A 92 3.57 8.30 -2.23
CA LEU A 92 2.79 7.07 -2.27
C LEU A 92 1.31 7.36 -2.01
N TRP A 93 1.05 8.32 -1.14
CA TRP A 93 -0.32 8.72 -0.80
C TRP A 93 -0.95 9.44 -1.99
N PRO A 94 -2.08 8.92 -2.54
CA PRO A 94 -2.65 9.48 -3.77
C PRO A 94 -3.54 10.70 -3.56
N GLY A 95 -3.79 11.08 -2.30
CA GLY A 95 -4.80 12.07 -2.01
C GLY A 95 -6.19 11.43 -2.03
N ARG A 96 -7.22 12.25 -2.14
CA ARG A 96 -8.61 11.77 -2.07
C ARG A 96 -9.26 11.51 -3.44
N ASN A 97 -8.57 11.82 -4.51
CA ASN A 97 -9.12 11.71 -5.87
C ASN A 97 -8.69 10.39 -6.53
N VAL A 98 -9.16 9.28 -5.98
CA VAL A 98 -8.91 7.95 -6.54
C VAL A 98 -10.19 7.17 -6.77
#